data_d5be760cdadb3b8452d1052f80723e55
#
_entry.id   d5be760cdadb3b8452d1052f80723e55
#
_cell.length_a   1.000
_cell.length_b   1.000
_cell.length_c   1.000
_cell.angle_alpha   90.00
_cell.angle_beta   90.00
_cell.angle_gamma   90.00
#
_symmetry.space_group_name_H-M   'P 1'
#
loop_
_entity.id
_entity.type
_entity.pdbx_description
1 polymer ?
#
loop_
_entity_poly.entity_id
_entity_poly.type
_entity_poly.pdbx_seq_one_letter_code
_entity_poly.pdbx_strand_id
1 'polypeptide(L)'
;MIEGQPPRAERMTGLSTRQLADLVGRVREVVGPWENPPIGRPHVLTLPAAIVAVLFGLRHNMADDVVGEVFGCSQATITRYHEILQPILRWVTRPELDQQHDRAQRAGVLVDGFVAPVGERDGYHGLFSGKKHVCGQNVQVIADLDGRVTDVGDPVPGARHDAAAFFISGIAERWARHYVPGGPGMIGDGGYQGTGPITPHKRPPGGDLTAKQKAYNYSLNRLRAAVERAISHLKNWKILKTGYHRIMTDFPDVLRTVTGLEVFRTATQRFE
;
A
#
# COMPACT_ATOMS: atom_id res chain seq x y z
N MET A 1 28.30 8.87 17.80
CA MET A 1 27.86 9.24 16.44
C MET A 1 29.08 9.10 15.54
N ILE A 2 29.00 8.29 14.51
CA ILE A 2 30.04 8.21 13.48
C ILE A 2 29.89 9.47 12.63
N GLU A 3 30.77 10.42 12.78
CA GLU A 3 30.85 11.61 11.94
C GLU A 3 30.99 11.18 10.47
N GLY A 4 30.10 11.65 9.59
CA GLY A 4 30.37 11.72 8.17
C GLY A 4 29.45 11.00 7.19
N GLN A 5 28.42 10.27 7.61
CA GLN A 5 27.39 9.83 6.65
C GLN A 5 26.00 10.27 7.13
N PRO A 6 25.30 11.16 6.38
CA PRO A 6 23.89 11.39 6.64
C PRO A 6 23.19 10.03 6.62
N PRO A 7 22.21 9.79 7.54
CA PRO A 7 21.42 8.57 7.49
C PRO A 7 20.89 8.45 6.06
N ARG A 8 21.18 7.32 5.40
CA ARG A 8 20.77 7.12 4.00
C ARG A 8 19.28 7.36 3.93
N ALA A 9 18.86 8.38 3.17
CA ALA A 9 17.45 8.78 3.00
C ALA A 9 16.57 7.56 2.73
N GLU A 10 17.08 6.63 1.95
CA GLU A 10 16.42 5.37 1.62
C GLU A 10 16.10 4.50 2.87
N ARG A 11 16.98 4.44 3.87
CA ARG A 11 16.68 3.68 5.10
C ARG A 11 15.58 4.32 5.93
N MET A 12 15.51 5.63 5.95
CA MET A 12 14.51 6.37 6.71
C MET A 12 13.17 6.41 6.01
N THR A 13 13.17 6.62 4.70
CA THR A 13 11.94 6.94 3.94
C THR A 13 11.51 5.84 2.99
N GLY A 14 12.40 4.91 2.63
CA GLY A 14 12.18 3.93 1.57
C GLY A 14 12.39 4.49 0.15
N LEU A 15 12.77 5.78 0.01
CA LEU A 15 13.01 6.47 -1.25
C LEU A 15 14.49 6.75 -1.44
N SER A 16 15.01 6.64 -2.68
CA SER A 16 16.35 7.09 -3.00
C SER A 16 16.47 8.62 -2.80
N THR A 17 17.69 9.13 -2.70
CA THR A 17 17.93 10.58 -2.55
C THR A 17 17.30 11.38 -3.70
N ARG A 18 17.39 10.86 -4.93
CA ARG A 18 16.78 11.48 -6.11
C ARG A 18 15.25 11.49 -6.05
N GLN A 19 14.64 10.37 -5.67
CA GLN A 19 13.20 10.26 -5.48
C GLN A 19 12.69 11.20 -4.40
N LEU A 20 13.42 11.28 -3.28
CA LEU A 20 13.07 12.20 -2.20
C LEU A 20 13.17 13.67 -2.64
N ALA A 21 14.20 14.03 -3.40
CA ALA A 21 14.36 15.39 -3.94
C ALA A 21 13.23 15.76 -4.90
N ASP A 22 12.84 14.84 -5.80
CA ASP A 22 11.70 15.01 -6.71
C ASP A 22 10.39 15.19 -5.92
N LEU A 23 10.14 14.31 -4.96
CA LEU A 23 8.93 14.38 -4.11
C LEU A 23 8.85 15.71 -3.34
N VAL A 24 9.97 16.17 -2.76
CA VAL A 24 10.06 17.47 -2.07
C VAL A 24 9.78 18.61 -3.03
N GLY A 25 10.31 18.57 -4.26
CA GLY A 25 10.03 19.56 -5.30
C GLY A 25 8.54 19.68 -5.61
N ARG A 26 7.89 18.56 -5.88
CA ARG A 26 6.45 18.49 -6.16
C ARG A 26 5.59 19.00 -4.99
N VAL A 27 5.93 18.59 -3.77
CA VAL A 27 5.20 19.08 -2.58
C VAL A 27 5.38 20.57 -2.42
N ARG A 28 6.59 21.13 -2.65
CA ARG A 28 6.86 22.56 -2.57
C ARG A 28 6.01 23.38 -3.53
N GLU A 29 5.79 22.91 -4.75
CA GLU A 29 4.92 23.55 -5.73
C GLU A 29 3.46 23.67 -5.23
N VAL A 30 3.00 22.71 -4.43
CA VAL A 30 1.65 22.69 -3.87
C VAL A 30 1.52 23.57 -2.61
N VAL A 31 2.48 23.47 -1.68
CA VAL A 31 2.36 24.17 -0.38
C VAL A 31 2.82 25.62 -0.42
N GLY A 32 3.63 26.01 -1.41
CA GLY A 32 4.20 27.37 -1.48
C GLY A 32 5.21 27.66 -0.37
N PRO A 33 5.23 28.89 0.20
CA PRO A 33 6.18 29.32 1.21
C PRO A 33 5.93 28.60 2.56
N TRP A 34 6.64 27.50 2.77
CA TRP A 34 6.49 26.65 3.96
C TRP A 34 7.11 27.25 5.23
N GLU A 35 8.31 27.79 5.15
CA GLU A 35 9.05 28.26 6.31
C GLU A 35 8.41 29.51 6.94
N ASN A 36 7.82 30.38 6.11
CA ASN A 36 7.13 31.59 6.51
C ASN A 36 5.73 31.63 5.86
N PRO A 37 4.76 30.86 6.36
CA PRO A 37 3.42 30.88 5.82
C PRO A 37 2.79 32.25 5.98
N PRO A 38 1.98 32.72 5.03
CA PRO A 38 1.35 34.05 5.10
C PRO A 38 0.38 34.19 6.26
N ILE A 39 -0.10 33.06 6.81
CA ILE A 39 -1.00 32.99 7.98
C ILE A 39 -0.51 31.87 8.89
N GLY A 40 -0.44 32.14 10.20
CA GLY A 40 -0.07 31.18 11.22
C GLY A 40 1.37 31.34 11.73
N ARG A 41 1.82 30.38 12.53
CA ARG A 41 3.20 30.34 13.05
C ARG A 41 4.13 29.68 12.04
N PRO A 42 5.40 30.10 11.97
CA PRO A 42 6.43 29.39 11.21
C PRO A 42 6.49 27.90 11.60
N HIS A 43 6.70 27.04 10.61
CA HIS A 43 6.89 25.62 10.87
C HIS A 43 8.23 25.37 11.57
N VAL A 44 8.22 24.44 12.55
CA VAL A 44 9.43 24.08 13.31
C VAL A 44 10.48 23.38 12.43
N LEU A 45 10.01 22.53 11.50
CA LEU A 45 10.86 21.83 10.55
C LEU A 45 10.80 22.48 9.17
N THR A 46 11.92 22.49 8.47
CA THR A 46 11.92 22.79 7.02
C THR A 46 11.04 21.80 6.27
N LEU A 47 10.54 22.15 5.09
CA LEU A 47 9.69 21.28 4.29
C LEU A 47 10.33 19.90 4.03
N PRO A 48 11.61 19.78 3.62
CA PRO A 48 12.23 18.48 3.45
C PRO A 48 12.27 17.66 4.74
N ALA A 49 12.59 18.29 5.89
CA ALA A 49 12.63 17.62 7.19
C ALA A 49 11.24 17.14 7.63
N ALA A 50 10.19 17.93 7.43
CA ALA A 50 8.81 17.56 7.74
C ALA A 50 8.33 16.38 6.86
N ILE A 51 8.66 16.37 5.56
CA ILE A 51 8.35 15.25 4.66
C ILE A 51 9.09 13.99 5.13
N VAL A 52 10.38 14.08 5.45
CA VAL A 52 11.17 12.94 5.95
C VAL A 52 10.57 12.41 7.26
N ALA A 53 10.15 13.28 8.18
CA ALA A 53 9.52 12.88 9.44
C ALA A 53 8.21 12.09 9.20
N VAL A 54 7.34 12.57 8.31
CA VAL A 54 6.10 11.88 7.94
C VAL A 54 6.41 10.52 7.28
N LEU A 55 7.32 10.48 6.29
CA LEU A 55 7.71 9.23 5.63
C LEU A 55 8.36 8.24 6.61
N PHE A 56 9.17 8.72 7.54
CA PHE A 56 9.79 7.90 8.60
C PHE A 56 8.73 7.27 9.49
N GLY A 57 7.74 8.05 9.94
CA GLY A 57 6.59 7.55 10.71
C GLY A 57 5.82 6.46 9.97
N LEU A 58 5.49 6.68 8.69
CA LEU A 58 4.78 5.69 7.86
C LEU A 58 5.65 4.45 7.56
N ARG A 59 6.91 4.65 7.22
CA ARG A 59 7.84 3.58 6.83
C ARG A 59 8.15 2.63 7.97
N HIS A 60 8.36 3.17 9.16
CA HIS A 60 8.79 2.41 10.34
C HIS A 60 7.67 2.14 11.35
N ASN A 61 6.48 2.71 11.13
CA ASN A 61 5.33 2.65 12.05
C ASN A 61 5.70 3.16 13.46
N MET A 62 6.38 4.30 13.50
CA MET A 62 6.79 4.91 14.75
C MET A 62 5.67 5.79 15.32
N ALA A 63 5.54 5.80 16.63
CA ALA A 63 4.64 6.73 17.32
C ALA A 63 5.13 8.17 17.15
N ASP A 64 4.19 9.13 17.10
CA ASP A 64 4.50 10.52 16.78
C ASP A 64 5.39 11.22 17.83
N ASP A 65 5.33 10.79 19.09
CA ASP A 65 6.23 11.25 20.16
C ASP A 65 7.69 10.83 19.88
N VAL A 66 7.90 9.58 19.49
CA VAL A 66 9.22 9.06 19.11
C VAL A 66 9.77 9.77 17.87
N VAL A 67 8.91 10.00 16.86
CA VAL A 67 9.30 10.80 15.69
C VAL A 67 9.66 12.23 16.11
N GLY A 68 8.90 12.82 17.03
CA GLY A 68 9.16 14.14 17.58
C GLY A 68 10.56 14.23 18.22
N GLU A 69 10.93 13.27 19.05
CA GLU A 69 12.26 13.19 19.67
C GLU A 69 13.38 13.10 18.61
N VAL A 70 13.19 12.28 17.58
CA VAL A 70 14.18 12.12 16.49
C VAL A 70 14.38 13.42 15.71
N PHE A 71 13.33 14.20 15.51
CA PHE A 71 13.36 15.43 14.69
C PHE A 71 13.41 16.72 15.51
N GLY A 72 13.49 16.64 16.85
CA GLY A 72 13.61 17.79 17.75
C GLY A 72 12.34 18.65 17.81
N CYS A 73 11.17 18.05 17.77
CA CYS A 73 9.89 18.76 17.87
C CYS A 73 8.85 17.96 18.67
N SER A 74 7.72 18.57 19.00
CA SER A 74 6.69 17.93 19.81
C SER A 74 5.88 16.90 19.00
N GLN A 75 5.28 15.91 19.70
CA GLN A 75 4.29 14.99 19.15
C GLN A 75 3.20 15.73 18.36
N ALA A 76 2.62 16.77 18.93
CA ALA A 76 1.56 17.54 18.28
C ALA A 76 2.01 18.19 16.95
N THR A 77 3.28 18.54 16.84
CA THR A 77 3.88 19.04 15.58
C THR A 77 3.91 17.94 14.53
N ILE A 78 4.35 16.73 14.88
CA ILE A 78 4.38 15.59 13.99
C ILE A 78 2.97 15.18 13.53
N THR A 79 2.02 15.10 14.47
CA THR A 79 0.61 14.80 14.13
C THR A 79 0.06 15.81 13.11
N ARG A 80 0.30 17.10 13.33
CA ARG A 80 -0.09 18.16 12.38
C ARG A 80 0.60 18.01 11.01
N TYR A 81 1.86 17.61 10.97
CA TYR A 81 2.53 17.34 9.69
C TYR A 81 1.93 16.13 8.96
N HIS A 82 1.52 15.10 9.68
CA HIS A 82 0.75 14.00 9.06
C HIS A 82 -0.57 14.49 8.46
N GLU A 83 -1.32 15.32 9.18
CA GLU A 83 -2.60 15.89 8.71
C GLU A 83 -2.42 16.75 7.45
N ILE A 84 -1.37 17.60 7.41
CA ILE A 84 -1.10 18.50 6.30
C ILE A 84 -0.51 17.75 5.09
N LEU A 85 0.53 16.94 5.32
CA LEU A 85 1.35 16.42 4.23
C LEU A 85 0.81 15.12 3.62
N GLN A 86 0.10 14.26 4.35
CA GLN A 86 -0.42 13.02 3.74
C GLN A 86 -1.38 13.25 2.56
N PRO A 87 -2.36 14.17 2.63
CA PRO A 87 -3.20 14.50 1.48
C PRO A 87 -2.39 15.01 0.28
N ILE A 88 -1.38 15.83 0.54
CA ILE A 88 -0.52 16.40 -0.49
C ILE A 88 0.38 15.31 -1.11
N LEU A 89 0.99 14.45 -0.30
CA LEU A 89 1.78 13.32 -0.78
C LEU A 89 0.94 12.42 -1.68
N ARG A 90 -0.30 12.12 -1.30
CA ARG A 90 -1.25 11.36 -2.11
C ARG A 90 -1.55 12.05 -3.44
N TRP A 91 -1.73 13.37 -3.41
CA TRP A 91 -1.99 14.17 -4.61
C TRP A 91 -0.81 14.17 -5.58
N VAL A 92 0.41 14.45 -5.11
CA VAL A 92 1.59 14.59 -5.96
C VAL A 92 2.14 13.27 -6.51
N THR A 93 1.73 12.13 -5.92
CA THR A 93 2.08 10.78 -6.40
C THR A 93 0.97 10.15 -7.26
N ARG A 94 -0.16 10.83 -7.43
CA ARG A 94 -1.29 10.34 -8.21
C ARG A 94 -0.98 10.11 -9.69
N PRO A 95 -0.20 10.96 -10.38
CA PRO A 95 0.10 10.76 -11.81
C PRO A 95 0.74 9.40 -12.12
N GLU A 96 1.67 8.94 -11.29
CA GLU A 96 2.29 7.62 -11.44
C GLU A 96 1.28 6.48 -11.20
N LEU A 97 0.40 6.65 -10.21
CA LEU A 97 -0.65 5.68 -9.91
C LEU A 97 -1.64 5.58 -11.07
N ASP A 98 -2.12 6.70 -11.59
CA ASP A 98 -3.06 6.76 -12.71
C ASP A 98 -2.42 6.14 -13.98
N GLN A 99 -1.15 6.47 -14.28
CA GLN A 99 -0.42 5.87 -15.40
C GLN A 99 -0.24 4.35 -15.26
N GLN A 100 0.08 3.89 -14.05
CA GLN A 100 0.22 2.46 -13.78
C GLN A 100 -1.13 1.74 -13.91
N HIS A 101 -2.20 2.35 -13.40
CA HIS A 101 -3.57 1.85 -13.53
C HIS A 101 -3.98 1.72 -15.02
N ASP A 102 -3.80 2.78 -15.81
CA ASP A 102 -4.14 2.81 -17.23
C ASP A 102 -3.39 1.74 -18.06
N ARG A 103 -2.12 1.49 -17.73
CA ARG A 103 -1.35 0.41 -18.34
C ARG A 103 -1.93 -0.96 -18.00
N ALA A 104 -2.27 -1.17 -16.74
CA ALA A 104 -2.80 -2.42 -16.25
C ALA A 104 -4.21 -2.70 -16.79
N GLN A 105 -5.00 -1.66 -17.09
CA GLN A 105 -6.33 -1.83 -17.73
C GLN A 105 -6.27 -2.53 -19.10
N ARG A 106 -5.11 -2.58 -19.74
CA ARG A 106 -4.90 -3.19 -21.07
C ARG A 106 -4.16 -4.52 -21.02
N ALA A 107 -3.76 -4.98 -19.85
CA ALA A 107 -2.93 -6.17 -19.65
C ALA A 107 -3.56 -7.10 -18.61
N GLY A 108 -3.12 -8.35 -18.57
CA GLY A 108 -3.50 -9.26 -17.50
C GLY A 108 -2.99 -8.76 -16.14
N VAL A 109 -3.79 -8.96 -15.10
CA VAL A 109 -3.48 -8.54 -13.74
C VAL A 109 -3.61 -9.67 -12.75
N LEU A 110 -3.05 -9.46 -11.58
CA LEU A 110 -3.09 -10.39 -10.45
C LEU A 110 -3.85 -9.75 -9.30
N VAL A 111 -4.67 -10.55 -8.61
CA VAL A 111 -5.36 -10.14 -7.38
C VAL A 111 -4.95 -11.04 -6.23
N ASP A 112 -4.66 -10.42 -5.08
CA ASP A 112 -4.46 -11.13 -3.81
C ASP A 112 -4.79 -10.20 -2.64
N GLY A 113 -5.03 -10.78 -1.45
CA GLY A 113 -5.37 -10.04 -0.25
C GLY A 113 -4.33 -10.22 0.85
N PHE A 114 -4.21 -9.21 1.69
CA PHE A 114 -3.48 -9.35 2.94
C PHE A 114 -4.23 -8.72 4.10
N VAL A 115 -3.98 -9.20 5.31
CA VAL A 115 -4.50 -8.56 6.52
C VAL A 115 -3.46 -7.58 7.05
N ALA A 116 -3.84 -6.30 7.13
CA ALA A 116 -3.09 -5.28 7.83
C ALA A 116 -3.52 -5.28 9.30
N PRO A 117 -2.62 -5.60 10.25
CA PRO A 117 -2.97 -5.66 11.67
C PRO A 117 -3.38 -4.28 12.20
N VAL A 118 -4.42 -4.22 13.02
CA VAL A 118 -4.88 -2.96 13.65
C VAL A 118 -5.11 -3.11 15.17
N GLY A 119 -4.97 -4.34 15.70
CA GLY A 119 -5.35 -4.67 17.07
C GLY A 119 -6.87 -4.71 17.27
N GLU A 120 -7.29 -4.97 18.49
CA GLU A 120 -8.68 -4.83 18.90
C GLU A 120 -9.02 -3.33 18.99
N ARG A 121 -10.23 -2.96 18.55
CA ARG A 121 -10.69 -1.58 18.53
C ARG A 121 -12.13 -1.52 18.96
N ASP A 122 -12.42 -0.71 19.98
CA ASP A 122 -13.78 -0.47 20.45
C ASP A 122 -14.65 0.10 19.33
N GLY A 123 -15.86 -0.43 19.19
CA GLY A 123 -16.81 -0.01 18.14
C GLY A 123 -16.55 -0.60 16.75
N TYR A 124 -15.45 -1.37 16.54
CA TYR A 124 -15.15 -2.04 15.28
C TYR A 124 -15.34 -3.54 15.39
N HIS A 125 -16.34 -4.07 14.68
CA HIS A 125 -16.67 -5.49 14.69
C HIS A 125 -16.07 -6.23 13.50
N GLY A 126 -15.84 -7.54 13.67
CA GLY A 126 -15.37 -8.41 12.60
C GLY A 126 -13.91 -8.19 12.18
N LEU A 127 -13.07 -7.57 13.02
CA LEU A 127 -11.66 -7.36 12.73
C LEU A 127 -10.84 -8.67 12.80
N PHE A 128 -11.27 -9.66 13.60
CA PHE A 128 -10.50 -10.88 13.80
C PHE A 128 -10.52 -11.77 12.56
N SER A 129 -9.36 -11.98 11.97
CA SER A 129 -9.15 -12.92 10.86
C SER A 129 -8.87 -14.32 11.40
N GLY A 130 -9.80 -15.25 11.25
CA GLY A 130 -9.60 -16.65 11.62
C GLY A 130 -8.48 -17.35 10.83
N LYS A 131 -8.20 -16.90 9.59
CA LYS A 131 -7.10 -17.44 8.75
C LYS A 131 -5.73 -16.97 9.22
N LYS A 132 -5.63 -15.73 9.72
CA LYS A 132 -4.35 -15.09 10.11
C LYS A 132 -4.16 -14.99 11.62
N HIS A 133 -5.19 -15.30 12.41
CA HIS A 133 -5.21 -15.20 13.86
C HIS A 133 -4.79 -13.81 14.38
N VAL A 134 -5.28 -12.76 13.73
CA VAL A 134 -4.98 -11.36 14.06
C VAL A 134 -6.18 -10.48 13.80
N CYS A 135 -6.40 -9.47 14.66
CA CYS A 135 -7.34 -8.39 14.38
C CYS A 135 -6.74 -7.42 13.37
N GLY A 136 -7.41 -7.22 12.24
CA GLY A 136 -6.89 -6.40 11.15
C GLY A 136 -7.93 -6.05 10.09
N GLN A 137 -7.48 -5.31 9.10
CA GLN A 137 -8.23 -4.98 7.88
C GLN A 137 -7.73 -5.86 6.74
N ASN A 138 -8.65 -6.54 6.03
CA ASN A 138 -8.34 -7.22 4.78
C ASN A 138 -8.22 -6.17 3.68
N VAL A 139 -7.07 -6.11 3.04
CA VAL A 139 -6.75 -5.19 1.94
C VAL A 139 -6.55 -6.01 0.67
N GLN A 140 -7.37 -5.74 -0.32
CA GLN A 140 -7.26 -6.35 -1.65
C GLN A 140 -6.30 -5.55 -2.52
N VAL A 141 -5.39 -6.21 -3.22
CA VAL A 141 -4.33 -5.60 -4.02
C VAL A 141 -4.41 -6.13 -5.45
N ILE A 142 -4.37 -5.22 -6.40
CA ILE A 142 -4.13 -5.53 -7.80
C ILE A 142 -2.67 -5.20 -8.14
N ALA A 143 -2.02 -6.14 -8.81
CA ALA A 143 -0.67 -5.96 -9.32
C ALA A 143 -0.59 -6.32 -10.80
N ASP A 144 0.37 -5.73 -11.50
CA ASP A 144 0.74 -6.18 -12.84
C ASP A 144 1.57 -7.49 -12.77
N LEU A 145 1.86 -8.07 -13.93
CA LEU A 145 2.65 -9.32 -14.02
C LEU A 145 4.12 -9.12 -13.64
N ASP A 146 4.59 -7.89 -13.58
CA ASP A 146 5.94 -7.55 -13.10
C ASP A 146 6.00 -7.43 -11.56
N GLY A 147 4.85 -7.46 -10.89
CA GLY A 147 4.75 -7.35 -9.43
C GLY A 147 4.74 -5.90 -8.92
N ARG A 148 4.23 -4.96 -9.72
CA ARG A 148 3.99 -3.59 -9.29
C ARG A 148 2.54 -3.43 -8.86
N VAL A 149 2.33 -2.73 -7.78
CA VAL A 149 1.00 -2.36 -7.32
C VAL A 149 0.34 -1.45 -8.36
N THR A 150 -0.90 -1.73 -8.72
CA THR A 150 -1.69 -0.92 -9.66
C THR A 150 -2.96 -0.36 -9.03
N ASP A 151 -3.50 -1.05 -8.02
CA ASP A 151 -4.66 -0.59 -7.27
C ASP A 151 -4.72 -1.29 -5.90
N VAL A 152 -5.41 -0.66 -4.96
CA VAL A 152 -5.79 -1.26 -3.68
C VAL A 152 -7.26 -1.02 -3.42
N GLY A 153 -7.93 -2.02 -2.87
CA GLY A 153 -9.31 -1.93 -2.45
C GLY A 153 -9.50 -1.13 -1.17
N ASP A 154 -10.72 -0.68 -0.94
CA ASP A 154 -11.06 -0.13 0.36
C ASP A 154 -10.90 -1.20 1.44
N PRO A 155 -10.37 -0.83 2.63
CA PRO A 155 -10.16 -1.79 3.70
C PRO A 155 -11.46 -2.45 4.15
N VAL A 156 -11.43 -3.76 4.33
CA VAL A 156 -12.59 -4.56 4.75
C VAL A 156 -12.26 -5.25 6.08
N PRO A 157 -13.21 -5.40 7.02
CA PRO A 157 -12.93 -6.11 8.26
C PRO A 157 -12.30 -7.50 8.04
N GLY A 158 -11.28 -7.84 8.81
CA GLY A 158 -10.41 -9.01 8.60
C GLY A 158 -11.10 -10.37 8.72
N ALA A 159 -12.30 -10.43 9.32
CA ALA A 159 -13.15 -11.62 9.33
C ALA A 159 -13.68 -11.98 7.93
N ARG A 160 -13.71 -11.02 7.00
CA ARG A 160 -14.15 -11.27 5.63
C ARG A 160 -13.05 -11.99 4.86
N HIS A 161 -13.37 -13.14 4.28
CA HIS A 161 -12.46 -13.88 3.40
C HIS A 161 -12.30 -13.18 2.05
N ASP A 162 -11.25 -13.52 1.33
CA ASP A 162 -10.81 -12.81 0.12
C ASP A 162 -11.90 -12.68 -0.95
N ALA A 163 -12.72 -13.72 -1.18
CA ALA A 163 -13.85 -13.66 -2.11
C ALA A 163 -14.91 -12.60 -1.75
N ALA A 164 -15.24 -12.44 -0.47
CA ALA A 164 -16.17 -11.40 -0.02
C ALA A 164 -15.50 -10.01 -0.04
N ALA A 165 -14.24 -9.93 0.40
CA ALA A 165 -13.47 -8.70 0.39
C ALA A 165 -13.28 -8.16 -1.04
N PHE A 166 -13.13 -9.02 -2.05
CA PHE A 166 -13.01 -8.65 -3.45
C PHE A 166 -14.17 -7.77 -3.92
N PHE A 167 -15.41 -8.12 -3.54
CA PHE A 167 -16.60 -7.32 -3.88
C PHE A 167 -16.76 -6.09 -2.99
N ILE A 168 -16.63 -6.26 -1.67
CA ILE A 168 -16.89 -5.19 -0.70
C ILE A 168 -15.88 -4.04 -0.85
N SER A 169 -14.63 -4.34 -1.19
CA SER A 169 -13.55 -3.36 -1.36
C SER A 169 -13.66 -2.50 -2.63
N GLY A 170 -14.65 -2.76 -3.50
CA GLY A 170 -14.80 -2.08 -4.78
C GLY A 170 -13.85 -2.56 -5.89
N ILE A 171 -12.93 -3.48 -5.61
CA ILE A 171 -12.00 -4.03 -6.61
C ILE A 171 -12.74 -4.74 -7.73
N ALA A 172 -13.73 -5.57 -7.40
CA ALA A 172 -14.50 -6.31 -8.40
C ALA A 172 -15.14 -5.38 -9.43
N GLU A 173 -15.72 -4.27 -8.98
CA GLU A 173 -16.38 -3.30 -9.87
C GLU A 173 -15.35 -2.57 -10.76
N ARG A 174 -14.29 -2.01 -10.16
CA ARG A 174 -13.28 -1.25 -10.90
C ARG A 174 -12.53 -2.10 -11.95
N TRP A 175 -12.40 -3.40 -11.71
CA TRP A 175 -11.67 -4.33 -12.56
C TRP A 175 -12.55 -5.35 -13.28
N ALA A 176 -13.87 -5.09 -13.35
CA ALA A 176 -14.86 -6.01 -13.93
C ALA A 176 -14.50 -6.47 -15.34
N ARG A 177 -13.93 -5.60 -16.17
CA ARG A 177 -13.50 -5.91 -17.54
C ARG A 177 -12.46 -7.04 -17.62
N HIS A 178 -11.68 -7.28 -16.55
CA HIS A 178 -10.57 -8.23 -16.57
C HIS A 178 -11.00 -9.69 -16.42
N TYR A 179 -12.17 -9.95 -15.83
CA TYR A 179 -12.63 -11.32 -15.58
C TYR A 179 -13.93 -11.68 -16.31
N VAL A 180 -14.32 -10.85 -17.27
CA VAL A 180 -15.39 -11.21 -18.22
C VAL A 180 -14.81 -11.89 -19.47
N PRO A 181 -15.59 -12.69 -20.22
CA PRO A 181 -15.13 -13.30 -21.45
C PRO A 181 -14.55 -12.29 -22.45
N GLY A 182 -13.36 -12.55 -22.97
CA GLY A 182 -12.66 -11.64 -23.89
C GLY A 182 -11.92 -10.48 -23.23
N GLY A 183 -11.95 -10.37 -21.90
CA GLY A 183 -11.18 -9.38 -21.16
C GLY A 183 -9.70 -9.72 -21.07
N PRO A 184 -8.85 -8.78 -20.56
CA PRO A 184 -7.41 -8.96 -20.49
C PRO A 184 -6.95 -10.10 -19.56
N GLY A 185 -7.79 -10.52 -18.62
CA GLY A 185 -7.54 -11.59 -17.66
C GLY A 185 -7.14 -11.08 -16.27
N MET A 186 -7.69 -11.72 -15.26
CA MET A 186 -7.31 -11.53 -13.85
C MET A 186 -7.02 -12.90 -13.24
N ILE A 187 -5.90 -13.04 -12.55
CA ILE A 187 -5.50 -14.28 -11.87
C ILE A 187 -5.55 -14.05 -10.36
N GLY A 188 -6.25 -14.94 -9.65
CA GLY A 188 -6.32 -14.96 -8.19
C GLY A 188 -5.92 -16.31 -7.61
N ASP A 189 -5.85 -16.39 -6.29
CA ASP A 189 -5.66 -17.66 -5.58
C ASP A 189 -6.97 -18.47 -5.49
N GLY A 190 -6.91 -19.65 -4.88
CA GLY A 190 -8.07 -20.49 -4.65
C GLY A 190 -9.15 -19.86 -3.77
N GLY A 191 -8.86 -18.76 -3.08
CA GLY A 191 -9.81 -17.97 -2.29
C GLY A 191 -10.81 -17.18 -3.15
N TYR A 192 -10.44 -16.89 -4.41
CA TYR A 192 -11.31 -16.19 -5.38
C TYR A 192 -12.11 -17.11 -6.28
N GLN A 193 -12.13 -18.41 -6.02
CA GLN A 193 -12.87 -19.35 -6.86
C GLN A 193 -14.36 -19.01 -6.91
N GLY A 194 -14.92 -18.93 -8.12
CA GLY A 194 -16.32 -18.56 -8.34
C GLY A 194 -16.61 -17.05 -8.32
N THR A 195 -15.59 -16.19 -8.18
CA THR A 195 -15.76 -14.72 -8.20
C THR A 195 -15.41 -14.06 -9.55
N GLY A 196 -14.93 -14.85 -10.52
CA GLY A 196 -14.60 -14.40 -11.88
C GLY A 196 -13.13 -14.54 -12.26
N PRO A 197 -12.14 -14.21 -11.41
CA PRO A 197 -10.72 -14.41 -11.69
C PRO A 197 -10.38 -15.86 -12.04
N ILE A 198 -9.32 -16.02 -12.84
CA ILE A 198 -8.72 -17.31 -13.17
C ILE A 198 -8.03 -17.84 -11.90
N THR A 199 -8.41 -19.04 -11.46
CA THR A 199 -7.92 -19.62 -10.21
C THR A 199 -7.37 -21.04 -10.40
N PRO A 200 -6.49 -21.51 -9.51
CA PRO A 200 -6.03 -22.90 -9.53
C PRO A 200 -7.16 -23.89 -9.31
N HIS A 201 -7.06 -25.07 -9.96
CA HIS A 201 -7.93 -26.19 -9.68
C HIS A 201 -7.82 -26.63 -8.22
N LYS A 202 -8.96 -26.79 -7.54
CA LYS A 202 -8.99 -27.40 -6.20
C LYS A 202 -8.91 -28.92 -6.31
N ARG A 203 -8.27 -29.53 -5.31
CA ARG A 203 -8.28 -30.98 -5.16
C ARG A 203 -9.71 -31.45 -4.90
N PRO A 204 -10.22 -32.42 -5.66
CA PRO A 204 -11.56 -32.95 -5.43
C PRO A 204 -11.61 -33.74 -4.11
N PRO A 205 -12.74 -33.79 -3.42
CA PRO A 205 -12.90 -34.63 -2.23
C PRO A 205 -12.59 -36.10 -2.56
N GLY A 206 -11.68 -36.74 -1.77
CA GLY A 206 -11.32 -38.14 -1.95
C GLY A 206 -10.47 -38.47 -3.18
N GLY A 207 -10.05 -37.49 -3.97
CA GLY A 207 -9.24 -37.68 -5.18
C GLY A 207 -8.01 -36.79 -5.25
N ASP A 208 -7.23 -36.99 -6.31
CA ASP A 208 -6.06 -36.16 -6.63
C ASP A 208 -6.27 -35.35 -7.90
N LEU A 209 -5.50 -34.28 -8.04
CA LEU A 209 -5.40 -33.52 -9.30
C LEU A 209 -4.72 -34.39 -10.37
N THR A 210 -5.24 -34.34 -11.58
CA THR A 210 -4.59 -34.94 -12.74
C THR A 210 -3.25 -34.27 -13.00
N ALA A 211 -2.35 -34.94 -13.74
CA ALA A 211 -1.06 -34.37 -14.14
C ALA A 211 -1.22 -33.03 -14.89
N LYS A 212 -2.24 -32.92 -15.75
CA LYS A 212 -2.57 -31.70 -16.51
C LYS A 212 -2.99 -30.57 -15.56
N GLN A 213 -3.84 -30.85 -14.58
CA GLN A 213 -4.25 -29.86 -13.57
C GLN A 213 -3.10 -29.41 -12.67
N LYS A 214 -2.22 -30.34 -12.28
CA LYS A 214 -1.00 -30.01 -11.52
C LYS A 214 -0.09 -29.08 -12.32
N ALA A 215 0.15 -29.36 -13.60
CA ALA A 215 0.96 -28.52 -14.49
C ALA A 215 0.34 -27.12 -14.67
N TYR A 216 -0.97 -27.04 -14.85
CA TYR A 216 -1.71 -25.79 -14.93
C TYR A 216 -1.56 -24.97 -13.64
N ASN A 217 -1.81 -25.58 -12.49
CA ASN A 217 -1.68 -24.91 -11.18
C ASN A 217 -0.25 -24.41 -10.93
N TYR A 218 0.76 -25.18 -11.35
CA TYR A 218 2.15 -24.77 -11.26
C TYR A 218 2.43 -23.49 -12.08
N SER A 219 1.96 -23.45 -13.34
CA SER A 219 2.10 -22.27 -14.20
C SER A 219 1.43 -21.04 -13.62
N LEU A 220 0.19 -21.17 -13.10
CA LEU A 220 -0.52 -20.09 -12.44
C LEU A 220 0.21 -19.58 -11.19
N ASN A 221 0.70 -20.48 -10.34
CA ASN A 221 1.40 -20.10 -9.12
C ASN A 221 2.70 -19.35 -9.41
N ARG A 222 3.39 -19.65 -10.51
CA ARG A 222 4.56 -18.88 -10.94
C ARG A 222 4.21 -17.43 -11.27
N LEU A 223 3.09 -17.21 -11.97
CA LEU A 223 2.62 -15.85 -12.25
C LEU A 223 2.21 -15.12 -10.95
N ARG A 224 1.52 -15.81 -10.06
CA ARG A 224 1.06 -15.23 -8.79
C ARG A 224 2.20 -14.79 -7.85
N ALA A 225 3.40 -15.34 -7.98
CA ALA A 225 4.55 -14.86 -7.23
C ALA A 225 4.81 -13.34 -7.39
N ALA A 226 4.32 -12.74 -8.48
CA ALA A 226 4.44 -11.30 -8.71
C ALA A 226 3.55 -10.47 -7.75
N VAL A 227 2.29 -10.86 -7.49
CA VAL A 227 1.44 -10.14 -6.54
C VAL A 227 1.92 -10.32 -5.09
N GLU A 228 2.50 -11.46 -4.76
CA GLU A 228 3.12 -11.67 -3.45
C GLU A 228 4.29 -10.70 -3.22
N ARG A 229 5.10 -10.42 -4.27
CA ARG A 229 6.13 -9.36 -4.26
C ARG A 229 5.51 -7.98 -4.06
N ALA A 230 4.46 -7.64 -4.81
CA ALA A 230 3.77 -6.36 -4.67
C ALA A 230 3.28 -6.13 -3.23
N ILE A 231 2.64 -7.14 -2.64
CA ILE A 231 2.21 -7.11 -1.23
C ILE A 231 3.40 -7.00 -0.27
N SER A 232 4.51 -7.68 -0.55
CA SER A 232 5.73 -7.56 0.25
C SER A 232 6.29 -6.15 0.20
N HIS A 233 6.26 -5.50 -0.95
CA HIS A 233 6.67 -4.10 -1.12
C HIS A 233 5.78 -3.14 -0.32
N LEU A 234 4.44 -3.30 -0.38
CA LEU A 234 3.53 -2.53 0.47
C LEU A 234 3.80 -2.74 1.96
N LYS A 235 4.07 -3.97 2.38
CA LYS A 235 4.40 -4.32 3.78
C LYS A 235 5.79 -3.83 4.24
N ASN A 236 6.64 -3.38 3.34
CA ASN A 236 7.84 -2.64 3.71
C ASN A 236 7.51 -1.29 4.36
N TRP A 237 6.34 -0.74 4.10
CA TRP A 237 5.73 0.32 4.89
C TRP A 237 5.14 -0.33 6.14
N LYS A 238 5.89 -0.29 7.23
CA LYS A 238 5.57 -1.07 8.44
C LYS A 238 4.26 -0.69 9.09
N ILE A 239 3.73 0.49 8.81
CA ILE A 239 2.39 0.90 9.23
C ILE A 239 1.28 -0.05 8.74
N LEU A 240 1.50 -0.76 7.62
CA LEU A 240 0.60 -1.80 7.10
C LEU A 240 0.95 -3.22 7.61
N LYS A 241 2.03 -3.39 8.37
CA LYS A 241 2.54 -4.71 8.77
C LYS A 241 2.58 -4.96 10.27
N THR A 242 2.95 -3.95 11.07
CA THR A 242 3.32 -4.16 12.48
C THR A 242 2.23 -3.75 13.48
N GLY A 243 1.06 -3.39 12.99
CA GLY A 243 -0.07 -2.97 13.81
C GLY A 243 -0.33 -1.46 13.70
N TYR A 244 -1.41 -1.11 13.01
CA TYR A 244 -1.84 0.28 12.89
C TYR A 244 -2.37 0.79 14.22
N HIS A 245 -1.76 1.81 14.80
CA HIS A 245 -2.09 2.34 16.13
C HIS A 245 -2.74 3.73 16.13
N ARG A 246 -2.95 4.32 14.93
CA ARG A 246 -3.61 5.63 14.76
C ARG A 246 -5.13 5.50 14.74
N ILE A 247 -5.82 6.61 14.50
CA ILE A 247 -7.27 6.68 14.40
C ILE A 247 -7.76 5.82 13.23
N MET A 248 -8.71 4.92 13.47
CA MET A 248 -9.15 3.94 12.47
C MET A 248 -9.83 4.55 11.24
N THR A 249 -10.50 5.69 11.39
CA THR A 249 -11.11 6.44 10.29
C THR A 249 -10.08 6.91 9.26
N ASP A 250 -8.82 7.07 9.66
CA ASP A 250 -7.75 7.55 8.79
C ASP A 250 -7.04 6.42 8.04
N PHE A 251 -7.29 5.15 8.43
CA PHE A 251 -6.62 4.01 7.84
C PHE A 251 -6.77 3.92 6.31
N PRO A 252 -7.96 4.15 5.72
CA PRO A 252 -8.12 4.16 4.26
C PRO A 252 -7.23 5.21 3.58
N ASP A 253 -7.09 6.37 4.16
CA ASP A 253 -6.29 7.47 3.61
C ASP A 253 -4.78 7.20 3.75
N VAL A 254 -4.36 6.62 4.86
CA VAL A 254 -2.98 6.14 5.06
C VAL A 254 -2.65 5.05 4.04
N LEU A 255 -3.54 4.09 3.83
CA LEU A 255 -3.37 3.03 2.83
C LEU A 255 -3.18 3.62 1.42
N ARG A 256 -4.03 4.55 1.01
CA ARG A 256 -3.93 5.22 -0.30
C ARG A 256 -2.64 6.04 -0.43
N THR A 257 -2.22 6.74 0.64
CA THR A 257 -0.97 7.51 0.66
C THR A 257 0.24 6.58 0.48
N VAL A 258 0.29 5.49 1.23
CA VAL A 258 1.38 4.49 1.14
C VAL A 258 1.40 3.83 -0.24
N THR A 259 0.23 3.54 -0.81
CA THR A 259 0.12 2.97 -2.16
C THR A 259 0.67 3.93 -3.22
N GLY A 260 0.31 5.21 -3.17
CA GLY A 260 0.85 6.23 -4.07
C GLY A 260 2.38 6.35 -3.96
N LEU A 261 2.91 6.39 -2.74
CA LEU A 261 4.35 6.43 -2.48
C LEU A 261 5.08 5.19 -2.99
N GLU A 262 4.49 4.00 -2.86
CA GLU A 262 5.08 2.76 -3.36
C GLU A 262 5.09 2.72 -4.90
N VAL A 263 4.01 3.15 -5.54
CA VAL A 263 3.94 3.25 -7.00
C VAL A 263 4.93 4.30 -7.52
N PHE A 264 5.00 5.48 -6.90
CA PHE A 264 6.00 6.52 -7.20
C PHE A 264 7.42 5.96 -7.11
N ARG A 265 7.74 5.23 -6.03
CA ARG A 265 9.04 4.60 -5.82
C ARG A 265 9.40 3.63 -6.94
N THR A 266 8.47 2.79 -7.37
CA THR A 266 8.72 1.75 -8.38
C THR A 266 8.68 2.30 -9.82
N ALA A 267 7.94 3.36 -10.08
CA ALA A 267 7.89 4.01 -11.39
C ALA A 267 9.21 4.69 -11.75
N THR A 268 9.83 5.37 -10.78
CA THR A 268 11.06 6.14 -10.99
C THR A 268 12.34 5.29 -11.04
N GLN A 269 12.31 4.04 -10.58
CA GLN A 269 13.46 3.11 -10.69
C GLN A 269 13.77 2.66 -12.12
N ARG A 270 12.86 2.88 -13.08
CA ARG A 270 13.08 2.48 -14.50
C ARG A 270 14.06 3.39 -15.26
N PHE A 271 14.43 4.51 -14.70
CA PHE A 271 15.27 5.50 -15.34
C PHE A 271 16.68 5.58 -14.71
N GLU A 272 16.99 4.67 -13.81
CA GLU A 272 18.31 4.39 -13.26
C GLU A 272 18.92 3.12 -13.89
#